data_c5529a555bc223b2182bab930af9b8b3
#
_entry.id   c5529a555bc223b2182bab930af9b8b3
#
_cell.length_a   1.000
_cell.length_b   1.000
_cell.length_c   1.000
_cell.angle_alpha   90.00
_cell.angle_beta   90.00
_cell.angle_gamma   90.00
#
_symmetry.space_group_name_H-M   'P 1'
#
loop_
_entity.id
_entity.type
_entity.pdbx_description
1 polymer ?
#
loop_
_entity_poly.entity_id
_entity_poly.type
_entity_poly.pdbx_seq_one_letter_code
_entity_poly.pdbx_strand_id
1 'polypeptide(L)'
;LDLKKLPEIWADKYEEYLGIRPENASEGVLQDIHWSQGSFGYFPSYALGSAFGAQLYYHMKKEMDFEGLLERGEIGVIREYLRENVHRFGKLKTSREILKDTTGEDFNPKYYIQYLKEKYSRLYDL
;
A
#
# COMPACT_ATOMS: atom_id res chain seq x y z
N LEU A 1 -2.43 0.70 -26.97
CA LEU A 1 -1.19 0.07 -26.54
C LEU A 1 -0.83 -1.07 -27.48
N ASP A 2 0.37 -1.04 -28.07
CA ASP A 2 0.90 -2.15 -28.87
C ASP A 2 1.54 -3.17 -27.91
N LEU A 3 0.94 -4.35 -27.82
CA LEU A 3 1.40 -5.40 -26.88
C LEU A 3 2.80 -5.90 -27.20
N LYS A 4 3.25 -5.81 -28.46
CA LYS A 4 4.62 -6.19 -28.87
C LYS A 4 5.67 -5.24 -28.30
N LYS A 5 5.28 -4.00 -28.00
CA LYS A 5 6.15 -2.98 -27.39
C LYS A 5 6.03 -2.92 -25.87
N LEU A 6 5.20 -3.77 -25.27
CA LEU A 6 4.95 -3.72 -23.84
C LEU A 6 6.23 -3.89 -22.99
N PRO A 7 7.18 -4.80 -23.32
CA PRO A 7 8.43 -4.91 -22.57
C PRO A 7 9.27 -3.62 -22.61
N GLU A 8 9.32 -2.96 -23.76
CA GLU A 8 10.05 -1.69 -23.93
C GLU A 8 9.37 -0.55 -23.15
N ILE A 9 8.05 -0.40 -23.31
CA ILE A 9 7.26 0.62 -22.57
C ILE A 9 7.39 0.43 -21.06
N TRP A 10 7.39 -0.81 -20.57
CA TRP A 10 7.61 -1.11 -19.16
C TRP A 10 8.99 -0.66 -18.70
N ALA A 11 10.04 -1.02 -19.47
CA ALA A 11 11.41 -0.66 -19.15
C ALA A 11 11.61 0.87 -19.13
N ASP A 12 11.03 1.59 -20.10
CA ASP A 12 11.10 3.05 -20.18
C ASP A 12 10.43 3.69 -18.95
N LYS A 13 9.26 3.19 -18.54
CA LYS A 13 8.56 3.70 -17.35
C LYS A 13 9.29 3.36 -16.04
N TYR A 14 9.88 2.19 -15.98
CA TYR A 14 10.67 1.78 -14.82
C TYR A 14 11.90 2.68 -14.65
N GLU A 15 12.60 2.98 -15.75
CA GLU A 15 13.73 3.91 -15.77
C GLU A 15 13.30 5.34 -15.42
N GLU A 16 12.19 5.84 -16.01
CA GLU A 16 11.64 7.17 -15.73
C GLU A 16 11.32 7.36 -14.23
N TYR A 17 10.74 6.35 -13.57
CA TYR A 17 10.25 6.51 -12.20
C TYR A 17 11.26 6.06 -11.14
N LEU A 18 12.14 5.12 -11.45
CA LEU A 18 13.03 4.49 -10.47
C LEU A 18 14.53 4.68 -10.79
N GLY A 19 14.86 5.24 -11.96
CA GLY A 19 16.25 5.45 -12.39
C GLY A 19 16.99 4.16 -12.75
N ILE A 20 16.29 3.04 -12.88
CA ILE A 20 16.85 1.72 -13.19
C ILE A 20 16.11 1.15 -14.40
N ARG A 21 16.85 0.67 -15.41
CA ARG A 21 16.27 0.01 -16.56
C ARG A 21 16.44 -1.50 -16.46
N PRO A 22 15.35 -2.30 -16.50
CA PRO A 22 15.43 -3.76 -16.58
C PRO A 22 16.18 -4.19 -17.85
N GLU A 23 17.08 -5.15 -17.73
CA GLU A 23 17.90 -5.62 -18.87
C GLU A 23 17.11 -6.52 -19.84
N ASN A 24 16.08 -7.18 -19.33
CA ASN A 24 15.25 -8.12 -20.09
C ASN A 24 13.81 -8.17 -19.58
N ALA A 25 12.94 -8.86 -20.32
CA ALA A 25 11.52 -8.95 -19.96
C ALA A 25 11.27 -9.68 -18.64
N SER A 26 12.14 -10.61 -18.23
CA SER A 26 12.00 -11.35 -16.96
C SER A 26 12.25 -10.46 -15.75
N GLU A 27 13.12 -9.47 -15.88
CA GLU A 27 13.38 -8.46 -14.85
C GLU A 27 12.38 -7.29 -14.92
N GLY A 28 11.69 -7.15 -16.03
CA GLY A 28 10.75 -6.08 -16.31
C GLY A 28 9.29 -6.54 -16.28
N VAL A 29 8.66 -6.48 -17.45
CA VAL A 29 7.20 -6.70 -17.60
C VAL A 29 6.71 -8.06 -17.09
N LEU A 30 7.51 -9.11 -17.14
CA LEU A 30 7.14 -10.44 -16.65
C LEU A 30 7.22 -10.59 -15.12
N GLN A 31 7.62 -9.54 -14.40
CA GLN A 31 7.53 -9.52 -12.94
C GLN A 31 6.08 -9.45 -12.46
N ASP A 32 5.15 -8.94 -13.26
CA ASP A 32 3.72 -9.02 -12.97
C ASP A 32 3.17 -10.41 -13.37
N ILE A 33 3.31 -11.38 -12.48
CA ILE A 33 2.86 -12.76 -12.69
C ILE A 33 1.34 -12.90 -12.76
N HIS A 34 0.56 -11.89 -12.35
CA HIS A 34 -0.90 -11.94 -12.34
C HIS A 34 -1.49 -12.03 -13.74
N TRP A 35 -0.76 -11.57 -14.76
CA TRP A 35 -1.19 -11.67 -16.16
C TRP A 35 -1.35 -13.10 -16.62
N SER A 36 -0.55 -14.04 -16.11
CA SER A 36 -0.67 -15.47 -16.43
C SER A 36 -2.01 -16.08 -15.98
N GLN A 37 -2.66 -15.44 -15.02
CA GLN A 37 -3.98 -15.82 -14.48
C GLN A 37 -5.12 -14.96 -15.05
N GLY A 38 -4.84 -14.08 -16.01
CA GLY A 38 -5.81 -13.14 -16.56
C GLY A 38 -6.15 -11.95 -15.65
N SER A 39 -5.39 -11.74 -14.57
CA SER A 39 -5.63 -10.66 -13.59
C SER A 39 -4.89 -9.39 -13.98
N PHE A 40 -5.26 -8.79 -15.10
CA PHE A 40 -4.67 -7.55 -15.58
C PHE A 40 -5.02 -6.36 -14.66
N GLY A 41 -4.01 -5.53 -14.34
CA GLY A 41 -4.18 -4.37 -13.46
C GLY A 41 -4.32 -4.72 -11.97
N TYR A 42 -4.08 -5.97 -11.58
CA TYR A 42 -4.17 -6.40 -10.17
C TYR A 42 -2.97 -5.95 -9.33
N PHE A 43 -1.75 -5.97 -9.88
CA PHE A 43 -0.52 -5.65 -9.15
C PHE A 43 -0.57 -4.29 -8.42
N PRO A 44 -1.09 -3.20 -9.00
CA PRO A 44 -1.22 -1.91 -8.32
C PRO A 44 -2.07 -1.94 -7.05
N SER A 45 -2.95 -2.93 -6.87
CA SER A 45 -3.77 -3.06 -5.66
C SER A 45 -2.96 -3.29 -4.38
N TYR A 46 -1.74 -3.84 -4.49
CA TYR A 46 -0.82 -3.95 -3.34
C TYR A 46 -0.35 -2.59 -2.84
N ALA A 47 -0.01 -1.67 -3.76
CA ALA A 47 0.35 -0.30 -3.38
C ALA A 47 -0.84 0.43 -2.75
N LEU A 48 -2.04 0.24 -3.30
CA LEU A 48 -3.27 0.79 -2.71
C LEU A 48 -3.52 0.24 -1.31
N GLY A 49 -3.37 -1.08 -1.10
CA GLY A 49 -3.49 -1.71 0.22
C GLY A 49 -2.52 -1.11 1.23
N SER A 50 -1.26 -0.91 0.85
CA SER A 50 -0.25 -0.25 1.69
C SER A 50 -0.62 1.20 2.02
N ALA A 51 -1.17 1.94 1.04
CA ALA A 51 -1.60 3.32 1.25
C ALA A 51 -2.83 3.42 2.17
N PHE A 52 -3.80 2.51 2.05
CA PHE A 52 -4.92 2.38 2.99
C PHE A 52 -4.42 2.05 4.40
N GLY A 53 -3.49 1.09 4.52
CA GLY A 53 -2.86 0.73 5.78
C GLY A 53 -2.16 1.90 6.46
N ALA A 54 -1.45 2.74 5.70
CA ALA A 54 -0.79 3.93 6.24
C ALA A 54 -1.80 4.95 6.77
N GLN A 55 -2.92 5.18 6.09
CA GLN A 55 -3.96 6.08 6.57
C GLN A 55 -4.60 5.58 7.88
N LEU A 56 -4.91 4.27 7.96
CA LEU A 56 -5.39 3.64 9.20
C LEU A 56 -4.36 3.73 10.33
N TYR A 57 -3.08 3.51 10.03
CA TYR A 57 -1.98 3.62 11.00
C TYR A 57 -1.92 5.01 11.63
N TYR A 58 -1.90 6.08 10.82
CA TYR A 58 -1.87 7.43 11.36
C TYR A 58 -3.15 7.82 12.10
N HIS A 59 -4.29 7.24 11.73
CA HIS A 59 -5.52 7.43 12.47
C HIS A 59 -5.45 6.73 13.83
N MET A 60 -5.04 5.46 13.88
CA MET A 60 -4.88 4.72 15.15
C MET A 60 -3.91 5.42 16.12
N LYS A 61 -2.84 6.02 15.63
CA LYS A 61 -1.90 6.81 16.45
C LYS A 61 -2.54 8.04 17.12
N LYS A 62 -3.67 8.53 16.62
CA LYS A 62 -4.44 9.61 17.25
C LYS A 62 -5.41 9.10 18.31
N GLU A 63 -5.89 7.86 18.15
CA GLU A 63 -6.91 7.25 18.98
C GLU A 63 -6.32 6.48 20.17
N MET A 64 -5.07 6.03 20.08
CA MET A 64 -4.43 5.19 21.09
C MET A 64 -2.91 5.39 21.17
N ASP A 65 -2.32 4.98 22.29
CA ASP A 65 -0.85 4.88 22.46
C ASP A 65 -0.29 3.72 21.62
N PHE A 66 -0.34 3.87 20.29
CA PHE A 66 -0.03 2.80 19.35
C PHE A 66 1.40 2.26 19.51
N GLU A 67 2.38 3.16 19.65
CA GLU A 67 3.79 2.77 19.81
C GLU A 67 4.03 2.06 21.16
N GLY A 68 3.48 2.59 22.25
CA GLY A 68 3.58 1.94 23.56
C GLY A 68 2.88 0.58 23.60
N LEU A 69 1.77 0.38 22.88
CA LEU A 69 1.13 -0.93 22.73
C LEU A 69 2.05 -1.93 22.03
N LEU A 70 2.78 -1.48 20.99
CA LEU A 70 3.76 -2.32 20.30
C LEU A 70 4.94 -2.69 21.20
N GLU A 71 5.50 -1.71 21.92
CA GLU A 71 6.63 -1.92 22.84
C GLU A 71 6.30 -2.91 23.96
N ARG A 72 5.07 -2.89 24.46
CA ARG A 72 4.59 -3.83 25.49
C ARG A 72 4.08 -5.16 24.94
N GLY A 73 4.06 -5.33 23.60
CA GLY A 73 3.52 -6.53 22.95
C GLY A 73 1.99 -6.67 23.06
N GLU A 74 1.28 -5.60 23.36
CA GLU A 74 -0.19 -5.55 23.52
C GLU A 74 -0.94 -5.49 22.18
N ILE A 75 -0.51 -6.31 21.22
CA ILE A 75 -1.05 -6.34 19.84
C ILE A 75 -2.55 -6.67 19.81
N GLY A 76 -3.04 -7.34 20.86
CA GLY A 76 -4.46 -7.67 21.01
C GLY A 76 -5.38 -6.46 20.96
N VAL A 77 -4.96 -5.32 21.51
CA VAL A 77 -5.73 -4.06 21.51
C VAL A 77 -5.85 -3.52 20.08
N ILE A 78 -4.74 -3.50 19.34
CA ILE A 78 -4.70 -3.05 17.94
C ILE A 78 -5.57 -3.97 17.06
N ARG A 79 -5.46 -5.29 17.25
CA ARG A 79 -6.29 -6.27 16.53
C ARG A 79 -7.77 -6.07 16.80
N GLU A 80 -8.14 -5.83 18.04
CA GLU A 80 -9.54 -5.61 18.42
C GLU A 80 -10.10 -4.32 17.79
N TYR A 81 -9.32 -3.25 17.81
CA TYR A 81 -9.67 -2.02 17.09
C TYR A 81 -9.94 -2.28 15.61
N LEU A 82 -9.01 -3.00 14.93
CA LEU A 82 -9.17 -3.34 13.52
C LEU A 82 -10.35 -4.29 13.28
N ARG A 83 -10.63 -5.21 14.21
CA ARG A 83 -11.79 -6.09 14.14
C ARG A 83 -13.10 -5.29 14.13
N GLU A 84 -13.23 -4.34 15.03
CA GLU A 84 -14.45 -3.55 15.18
C GLU A 84 -14.64 -2.51 14.05
N ASN A 85 -13.56 -1.90 13.59
CA ASN A 85 -13.65 -0.78 12.65
C ASN A 85 -13.43 -1.18 11.20
N VAL A 86 -12.82 -2.35 10.93
CA VAL A 86 -12.46 -2.79 9.58
C VAL A 86 -12.98 -4.20 9.28
N HIS A 87 -12.50 -5.21 10.00
CA HIS A 87 -12.65 -6.61 9.57
C HIS A 87 -14.09 -7.12 9.63
N ARG A 88 -14.87 -6.70 10.63
CA ARG A 88 -16.25 -7.16 10.82
C ARG A 88 -17.18 -6.85 9.63
N PHE A 89 -16.83 -5.87 8.84
CA PHE A 89 -17.66 -5.48 7.69
C PHE A 89 -17.45 -6.39 6.49
N GLY A 90 -16.30 -7.04 6.36
CA GLY A 90 -16.00 -7.93 5.24
C GLY A 90 -16.30 -7.27 3.89
N LYS A 91 -17.22 -7.86 3.13
CA LYS A 91 -17.70 -7.32 1.85
C LYS A 91 -19.03 -6.56 1.93
N LEU A 92 -19.55 -6.31 3.13
CA LEU A 92 -20.76 -5.52 3.32
C LEU A 92 -20.55 -4.03 3.00
N LYS A 93 -19.30 -3.57 3.11
CA LYS A 93 -18.85 -2.24 2.73
C LYS A 93 -17.66 -2.33 1.78
N THR A 94 -17.53 -1.34 0.92
CA THR A 94 -16.33 -1.16 0.10
C THR A 94 -15.15 -0.71 0.97
N SER A 95 -13.91 -0.95 0.54
CA SER A 95 -12.71 -0.49 1.24
C SER A 95 -12.72 1.02 1.47
N ARG A 96 -13.27 1.80 0.53
CA ARG A 96 -13.39 3.25 0.63
C ARG A 96 -14.36 3.67 1.73
N GLU A 97 -15.52 3.01 1.81
CA GLU A 97 -16.50 3.26 2.86
C GLU A 97 -15.93 2.91 4.24
N ILE A 98 -15.28 1.75 4.38
CA ILE A 98 -14.63 1.35 5.63
C ILE A 98 -13.59 2.39 6.05
N LEU A 99 -12.73 2.82 5.12
CA LEU A 99 -11.71 3.82 5.41
C LEU A 99 -12.32 5.14 5.89
N LYS A 100 -13.33 5.63 5.16
CA LYS A 100 -14.03 6.88 5.49
C LYS A 100 -14.74 6.81 6.84
N ASP A 101 -15.45 5.72 7.10
CA ASP A 101 -16.17 5.54 8.35
C ASP A 101 -15.22 5.43 9.55
N THR A 102 -14.05 4.79 9.34
CA THR A 102 -13.05 4.60 10.39
C THR A 102 -12.25 5.86 10.65
N THR A 103 -11.82 6.58 9.59
CA THR A 103 -10.87 7.70 9.71
C THR A 103 -11.52 9.07 9.63
N GLY A 104 -12.80 9.14 9.23
CA GLY A 104 -13.52 10.39 8.95
C GLY A 104 -13.13 11.06 7.63
N GLU A 105 -12.22 10.49 6.86
CA GLU A 105 -11.62 11.07 5.67
C GLU A 105 -11.67 10.09 4.48
N ASP A 106 -11.88 10.62 3.28
CA ASP A 106 -11.72 9.84 2.06
C ASP A 106 -10.24 9.42 1.87
N PHE A 107 -9.99 8.46 0.96
CA PHE A 107 -8.64 8.00 0.68
C PHE A 107 -7.69 9.15 0.35
N ASN A 108 -6.56 9.21 1.08
CA ASN A 108 -5.57 10.25 0.96
C ASN A 108 -4.16 9.65 0.89
N PRO A 109 -3.52 9.63 -0.30
CA PRO A 109 -2.21 9.01 -0.49
C PRO A 109 -1.07 9.72 0.27
N LYS A 110 -1.31 10.94 0.78
CA LYS A 110 -0.30 11.70 1.54
C LYS A 110 0.17 10.94 2.78
N TYR A 111 -0.69 10.17 3.43
CA TYR A 111 -0.32 9.34 4.59
C TYR A 111 0.73 8.30 4.23
N TYR A 112 0.61 7.65 3.07
CA TYR A 112 1.59 6.68 2.62
C TYR A 112 2.93 7.33 2.24
N ILE A 113 2.86 8.48 1.56
CA ILE A 113 4.05 9.28 1.22
C ILE A 113 4.76 9.74 2.50
N GLN A 114 4.01 10.20 3.49
CA GLN A 114 4.55 10.60 4.79
C GLN A 114 5.23 9.42 5.49
N TYR A 115 4.55 8.27 5.55
CA TYR A 115 5.12 7.06 6.14
C TYR A 115 6.45 6.67 5.49
N LEU A 116 6.51 6.67 4.16
CA LEU A 116 7.73 6.33 3.44
C LEU A 116 8.85 7.34 3.73
N LYS A 117 8.54 8.64 3.72
CA LYS A 117 9.51 9.68 4.04
C LYS A 117 10.06 9.53 5.46
N GLU A 118 9.20 9.44 6.46
CA GLU A 118 9.62 9.29 7.86
C GLU A 118 10.48 8.04 8.07
N LYS A 119 10.06 6.90 7.48
CA LYS A 119 10.79 5.64 7.60
C LYS A 119 12.17 5.70 6.95
N TYR A 120 12.24 6.13 5.70
CA TYR A 120 13.47 6.07 4.93
C TYR A 120 14.42 7.21 5.22
N SER A 121 13.93 8.41 5.57
CA SER A 121 14.81 9.48 6.06
C SER A 121 15.55 9.06 7.33
N ARG A 122 14.85 8.37 8.26
CA ARG A 122 15.49 7.85 9.47
C ARG A 122 16.45 6.69 9.19
N LEU A 123 16.12 5.83 8.20
CA LEU A 123 16.90 4.64 7.91
C LEU A 123 18.19 4.94 7.14
N TYR A 124 18.17 5.96 6.31
CA TYR A 124 19.24 6.33 5.40
C TYR A 124 19.89 7.69 5.71
N ASP A 125 19.51 8.32 6.84
CA ASP A 125 20.02 9.64 7.26
C ASP A 125 19.88 10.73 6.16
N LEU A 126 18.67 10.78 5.51
CA LEU A 126 18.35 11.70 4.41
C LEU A 126 17.73 13.02 4.92
#